data_a7d0bda09f5a24ff608e091ad206710c
#
_entry.id   a7d0bda09f5a24ff608e091ad206710c
#
_cell.length_a   1.000
_cell.length_b   1.000
_cell.length_c   1.000
_cell.angle_alpha   90.00
_cell.angle_beta   90.00
_cell.angle_gamma   90.00
#
_symmetry.space_group_name_H-M   'P 1'
#
loop_
_entity.id
_entity.type
_entity.pdbx_description
1 polymer ?
#
loop_
_entity_poly.entity_id
_entity_poly.type
_entity_poly.pdbx_seq_one_letter_code
_entity_poly.pdbx_strand_id
1 'polypeptide(L)'
;MGKQFRNCDLNQAYLLPPSLQDWLPEGHLARFVAEVVETLDLSEIYAKYEERDGRGLAAYDPRMMVRLLIYGYCRGVAGSRRIERATYEDVAFRYLAADQHPDHTTIADFRQEHLASLSQLFVQVLRLCQRAGLVKLGHVALDGTKVKANASKHKAMSYERMGEAEKKLEEEVKALLAEAARVDAEEDGKYGKGKRGDELPEELARRERRLAKIGEAKAALEEEAREAAKKKQAEVEAKLREREKQEEERGRKLGGRPPQASDPEQAKPEPKAQRNFTDSDSRI
;
A
#
# COMPACT_ATOMS: atom_id res chain seq x y z
N MET A 1 -21.09 -27.08 26.00
CA MET A 1 -20.00 -26.12 26.27
C MET A 1 -19.73 -25.31 24.98
N GLY A 2 -19.82 -23.99 25.04
CA GLY A 2 -19.52 -23.12 23.89
C GLY A 2 -18.03 -23.11 23.61
N LYS A 3 -17.65 -22.89 22.34
CA LYS A 3 -16.25 -22.68 21.94
C LYS A 3 -15.71 -21.41 22.59
N GLN A 4 -14.54 -21.50 23.21
CA GLN A 4 -13.81 -20.35 23.72
C GLN A 4 -12.96 -19.76 22.59
N PHE A 5 -12.93 -18.42 22.48
CA PHE A 5 -12.08 -17.70 21.54
C PHE A 5 -10.77 -17.31 22.23
N ARG A 6 -9.69 -17.23 21.46
CA ARG A 6 -8.43 -16.67 21.95
C ARG A 6 -8.59 -15.17 22.14
N ASN A 7 -7.94 -14.64 23.18
CA ASN A 7 -7.91 -13.19 23.40
C ASN A 7 -7.23 -12.50 22.19
N CYS A 8 -7.81 -11.39 21.74
CA CYS A 8 -7.29 -10.56 20.66
C CYS A 8 -7.30 -9.10 21.12
N ASP A 9 -6.20 -8.70 21.75
CA ASP A 9 -6.01 -7.33 22.21
C ASP A 9 -5.06 -6.60 21.27
N LEU A 10 -5.59 -5.64 20.53
CA LEU A 10 -4.81 -4.83 19.58
C LEU A 10 -3.88 -3.81 20.26
N ASN A 11 -4.13 -3.52 21.54
CA ASN A 11 -3.35 -2.57 22.34
C ASN A 11 -2.40 -3.26 23.31
N GLN A 12 -2.17 -4.56 23.13
CA GLN A 12 -1.25 -5.30 23.99
C GLN A 12 0.14 -4.70 23.94
N ALA A 13 0.62 -4.21 25.06
CA ALA A 13 2.00 -3.73 25.22
C ALA A 13 2.92 -4.89 25.63
N TYR A 14 4.09 -4.94 25.02
CA TYR A 14 5.15 -5.86 25.44
C TYR A 14 6.08 -5.16 26.43
N LEU A 15 6.42 -5.82 27.51
CA LEU A 15 7.39 -5.30 28.49
C LEU A 15 8.79 -5.16 27.90
N LEU A 16 9.18 -6.12 27.05
CA LEU A 16 10.37 -6.06 26.20
C LEU A 16 9.92 -6.20 24.76
N PRO A 17 10.18 -5.21 23.90
CA PRO A 17 9.84 -5.33 22.48
C PRO A 17 10.62 -6.49 21.86
N PRO A 18 9.98 -7.38 21.09
CA PRO A 18 10.68 -8.44 20.39
C PRO A 18 11.64 -7.84 19.35
N SER A 19 12.75 -8.54 19.11
CA SER A 19 13.63 -8.23 17.98
C SER A 19 12.87 -8.43 16.66
N LEU A 20 13.17 -7.61 15.65
CA LEU A 20 12.63 -7.82 14.30
C LEU A 20 12.95 -9.21 13.76
N GLN A 21 14.06 -9.81 14.19
CA GLN A 21 14.44 -11.18 13.86
C GLN A 21 13.48 -12.22 14.43
N ASP A 22 12.92 -11.99 15.62
CA ASP A 22 12.04 -12.97 16.28
C ASP A 22 10.71 -13.15 15.53
N TRP A 23 10.33 -12.17 14.72
CA TRP A 23 9.11 -12.22 13.91
C TRP A 23 9.28 -12.94 12.57
N LEU A 24 10.53 -13.21 12.17
CA LEU A 24 10.82 -13.90 10.91
C LEU A 24 11.23 -15.36 11.16
N PRO A 25 10.60 -16.34 10.50
CA PRO A 25 11.06 -17.74 10.54
C PRO A 25 12.53 -17.88 10.14
N GLU A 26 13.23 -18.88 10.67
CA GLU A 26 14.64 -19.12 10.36
C GLU A 26 14.93 -19.29 8.86
N GLY A 27 14.06 -19.97 8.14
CA GLY A 27 14.18 -20.19 6.68
C GLY A 27 13.59 -19.06 5.82
N HIS A 28 13.28 -17.88 6.37
CA HIS A 28 12.67 -16.81 5.62
C HIS A 28 13.64 -16.18 4.60
N LEU A 29 13.13 -15.88 3.38
CA LEU A 29 13.92 -15.29 2.29
C LEU A 29 14.68 -14.01 2.70
N ALA A 30 14.09 -13.16 3.56
CA ALA A 30 14.75 -11.94 4.00
C ALA A 30 16.03 -12.22 4.80
N ARG A 31 16.07 -13.28 5.63
CA ARG A 31 17.30 -13.67 6.33
C ARG A 31 18.38 -14.09 5.36
N PHE A 32 18.00 -14.91 4.37
CA PHE A 32 18.92 -15.31 3.32
C PHE A 32 19.45 -14.11 2.51
N VAL A 33 18.59 -13.16 2.13
CA VAL A 33 19.01 -11.94 1.44
C VAL A 33 19.97 -11.12 2.31
N ALA A 34 19.70 -10.99 3.62
CA ALA A 34 20.59 -10.29 4.54
C ALA A 34 21.98 -10.93 4.56
N GLU A 35 22.07 -12.26 4.71
CA GLU A 35 23.32 -13.02 4.73
C GLU A 35 24.07 -12.91 3.40
N VAL A 36 23.38 -13.06 2.27
CA VAL A 36 24.00 -12.97 0.95
C VAL A 36 24.60 -11.61 0.71
N VAL A 37 23.87 -10.52 1.03
CA VAL A 37 24.37 -9.15 0.82
C VAL A 37 25.63 -8.86 1.65
N GLU A 38 25.79 -9.49 2.82
CA GLU A 38 27.05 -9.37 3.59
C GLU A 38 28.27 -9.94 2.85
N THR A 39 28.07 -10.91 1.99
CA THR A 39 29.15 -11.55 1.19
C THR A 39 29.45 -10.83 -0.12
N LEU A 40 28.64 -9.86 -0.52
CA LEU A 40 28.84 -9.12 -1.76
C LEU A 40 29.88 -8.02 -1.60
N ASP A 41 30.65 -7.80 -2.66
CA ASP A 41 31.56 -6.67 -2.75
C ASP A 41 30.80 -5.42 -3.20
N LEU A 42 30.67 -4.46 -2.29
CA LEU A 42 30.02 -3.18 -2.50
C LEU A 42 31.02 -2.01 -2.58
N SER A 43 32.30 -2.30 -2.74
CA SER A 43 33.37 -1.27 -2.75
C SER A 43 33.13 -0.17 -3.78
N GLU A 44 32.69 -0.50 -4.99
CA GLU A 44 32.35 0.49 -6.01
C GLU A 44 31.22 1.45 -5.60
N ILE A 45 30.25 0.95 -4.85
CA ILE A 45 29.14 1.77 -4.34
C ILE A 45 29.65 2.67 -3.21
N TYR A 46 30.41 2.13 -2.26
CA TYR A 46 30.96 2.90 -1.15
C TYR A 46 31.92 3.99 -1.63
N ALA A 47 32.77 3.71 -2.63
CA ALA A 47 33.71 4.68 -3.19
C ALA A 47 33.02 5.98 -3.66
N LYS A 48 31.84 5.88 -4.28
CA LYS A 48 31.06 7.06 -4.68
C LYS A 48 30.60 7.92 -3.48
N TYR A 49 30.41 7.33 -2.31
CA TYR A 49 30.06 8.07 -1.11
C TYR A 49 31.29 8.74 -0.46
N GLU A 50 32.46 8.12 -0.56
CA GLU A 50 33.72 8.70 -0.07
C GLU A 50 34.12 9.94 -0.86
N GLU A 51 33.77 10.01 -2.14
CA GLU A 51 34.02 11.18 -3.01
C GLU A 51 33.08 12.37 -2.71
N ARG A 52 32.00 12.16 -1.96
CA ARG A 52 31.03 13.22 -1.65
C ARG A 52 31.50 14.12 -0.51
N ASP A 53 31.12 15.40 -0.62
CA ASP A 53 31.27 16.34 0.50
C ASP A 53 30.48 15.82 1.71
N GLY A 54 31.18 15.71 2.86
CA GLY A 54 30.59 15.22 4.11
C GLY A 54 29.53 16.13 4.75
N ARG A 55 29.04 17.14 4.04
CA ARG A 55 27.96 18.05 4.47
C ARG A 55 26.60 17.42 4.22
N GLY A 56 25.65 17.70 5.12
CA GLY A 56 24.27 17.24 5.01
C GLY A 56 23.91 16.12 5.97
N LEU A 57 22.75 15.50 5.75
CA LEU A 57 22.28 14.35 6.53
C LEU A 57 23.10 13.12 6.20
N ALA A 58 23.29 12.23 7.19
CA ALA A 58 23.94 10.95 6.97
C ALA A 58 23.16 10.14 5.92
N ALA A 59 23.88 9.58 4.96
CA ALA A 59 23.30 8.71 3.94
C ALA A 59 22.88 7.37 4.57
N TYR A 60 21.87 6.74 3.97
CA TYR A 60 21.54 5.37 4.31
C TYR A 60 22.65 4.42 3.88
N ASP A 61 22.87 3.37 4.68
CA ASP A 61 23.89 2.36 4.39
C ASP A 61 23.60 1.69 3.02
N PRO A 62 24.56 1.70 2.07
CA PRO A 62 24.40 1.02 0.79
C PRO A 62 23.99 -0.44 0.88
N ARG A 63 24.47 -1.19 1.87
CA ARG A 63 24.05 -2.59 2.09
C ARG A 63 22.57 -2.70 2.40
N MET A 64 22.06 -1.80 3.24
CA MET A 64 20.63 -1.75 3.52
C MET A 64 19.81 -1.50 2.25
N MET A 65 20.22 -0.53 1.43
CA MET A 65 19.55 -0.20 0.18
C MET A 65 19.57 -1.37 -0.80
N VAL A 66 20.70 -2.06 -0.92
CA VAL A 66 20.84 -3.28 -1.77
C VAL A 66 19.93 -4.40 -1.26
N ARG A 67 19.87 -4.63 0.07
CA ARG A 67 18.95 -5.63 0.66
C ARG A 67 17.49 -5.34 0.31
N LEU A 68 17.06 -4.09 0.45
CA LEU A 68 15.69 -3.67 0.13
C LEU A 68 15.35 -3.89 -1.34
N LEU A 69 16.23 -3.51 -2.26
CA LEU A 69 16.04 -3.68 -3.69
C LEU A 69 15.98 -5.15 -4.08
N ILE A 70 16.97 -5.97 -3.65
CA ILE A 70 17.02 -7.40 -3.95
C ILE A 70 15.76 -8.09 -3.43
N TYR A 71 15.42 -7.88 -2.17
CA TYR A 71 14.24 -8.51 -1.58
C TYR A 71 12.95 -8.05 -2.24
N GLY A 72 12.81 -6.74 -2.50
CA GLY A 72 11.65 -6.18 -3.19
C GLY A 72 11.43 -6.85 -4.54
N TYR A 73 12.47 -6.96 -5.35
CA TYR A 73 12.37 -7.60 -6.67
C TYR A 73 12.08 -9.10 -6.60
N CYS A 74 12.65 -9.80 -5.63
CA CYS A 74 12.29 -11.21 -5.38
C CYS A 74 10.81 -11.38 -5.00
N ARG A 75 10.20 -10.36 -4.39
CA ARG A 75 8.78 -10.35 -4.01
C ARG A 75 7.87 -9.73 -5.08
N GLY A 76 8.42 -9.30 -6.22
CA GLY A 76 7.66 -8.63 -7.28
C GLY A 76 7.30 -7.16 -6.94
N VAL A 77 8.01 -6.57 -5.98
CA VAL A 77 7.84 -5.17 -5.59
C VAL A 77 8.95 -4.35 -6.25
N ALA A 78 8.68 -3.81 -7.45
CA ALA A 78 9.68 -3.10 -8.24
C ALA A 78 9.68 -1.57 -8.02
N GLY A 79 8.53 -0.95 -7.78
CA GLY A 79 8.40 0.50 -7.60
C GLY A 79 8.96 0.99 -6.27
N SER A 80 9.68 2.12 -6.29
CA SER A 80 10.31 2.70 -5.10
C SER A 80 9.29 3.09 -4.03
N ARG A 81 8.11 3.62 -4.43
CA ARG A 81 7.02 3.95 -3.49
C ARG A 81 6.46 2.72 -2.78
N ARG A 82 6.38 1.60 -3.49
CA ARG A 82 5.95 0.33 -2.88
C ARG A 82 6.98 -0.21 -1.90
N ILE A 83 8.27 -0.07 -2.21
CA ILE A 83 9.36 -0.46 -1.29
C ILE A 83 9.34 0.45 -0.06
N GLU A 84 9.24 1.77 -0.21
CA GLU A 84 9.08 2.71 0.91
C GLU A 84 7.92 2.28 1.81
N ARG A 85 6.72 2.10 1.24
CA ARG A 85 5.53 1.66 2.00
C ARG A 85 5.77 0.35 2.72
N ALA A 86 6.39 -0.63 2.06
CA ALA A 86 6.67 -1.93 2.65
C ALA A 86 7.61 -1.84 3.87
N THR A 87 8.50 -0.85 3.95
CA THR A 87 9.33 -0.64 5.15
C THR A 87 8.51 -0.26 6.39
N TYR A 88 7.28 0.24 6.24
CA TYR A 88 6.36 0.53 7.35
C TYR A 88 5.42 -0.63 7.65
N GLU A 89 4.98 -1.38 6.63
CA GLU A 89 3.86 -2.31 6.71
C GLU A 89 4.31 -3.79 6.80
N ASP A 90 5.46 -4.13 6.22
CA ASP A 90 5.96 -5.52 6.13
C ASP A 90 7.16 -5.74 7.06
N VAL A 91 7.03 -6.72 7.94
CA VAL A 91 8.07 -7.07 8.93
C VAL A 91 9.41 -7.44 8.27
N ALA A 92 9.38 -8.10 7.11
CA ALA A 92 10.60 -8.50 6.43
C ALA A 92 11.35 -7.30 5.84
N PHE A 93 10.63 -6.31 5.27
CA PHE A 93 11.23 -5.05 4.83
C PHE A 93 11.75 -4.23 6.02
N ARG A 94 11.01 -4.17 7.11
CA ARG A 94 11.48 -3.51 8.35
C ARG A 94 12.75 -4.14 8.89
N TYR A 95 12.83 -5.47 8.90
CA TYR A 95 14.03 -6.21 9.30
C TYR A 95 15.25 -5.85 8.43
N LEU A 96 15.08 -5.88 7.09
CA LEU A 96 16.15 -5.57 6.14
C LEU A 96 16.60 -4.10 6.21
N ALA A 97 15.68 -3.21 6.53
CA ALA A 97 15.94 -1.78 6.72
C ALA A 97 16.43 -1.42 8.12
N ALA A 98 16.56 -2.38 9.04
CA ALA A 98 16.85 -2.12 10.45
C ALA A 98 15.93 -1.06 11.06
N ASP A 99 14.63 -1.16 10.77
CA ASP A 99 13.56 -0.23 11.17
C ASP A 99 13.74 1.21 10.66
N GLN A 100 14.54 1.41 9.59
CA GLN A 100 14.68 2.67 8.89
C GLN A 100 13.73 2.71 7.68
N HIS A 101 13.35 3.94 7.27
CA HIS A 101 12.34 4.15 6.24
C HIS A 101 12.87 5.13 5.18
N PRO A 102 13.74 4.67 4.26
CA PRO A 102 14.18 5.52 3.16
C PRO A 102 12.99 5.89 2.29
N ASP A 103 12.89 7.17 1.94
CA ASP A 103 11.84 7.64 1.04
C ASP A 103 12.06 7.13 -0.39
N HIS A 104 10.99 7.12 -1.18
CA HIS A 104 11.02 6.57 -2.54
C HIS A 104 11.96 7.34 -3.47
N THR A 105 12.17 8.64 -3.25
CA THR A 105 13.14 9.41 -4.05
C THR A 105 14.55 8.94 -3.76
N THR A 106 14.90 8.75 -2.49
CA THR A 106 16.19 8.18 -2.10
C THR A 106 16.41 6.78 -2.69
N ILE A 107 15.37 5.92 -2.68
CA ILE A 107 15.44 4.57 -3.27
C ILE A 107 15.64 4.64 -4.78
N ALA A 108 14.90 5.52 -5.47
CA ALA A 108 15.00 5.70 -6.91
C ALA A 108 16.36 6.26 -7.33
N ASP A 109 16.83 7.30 -6.64
CA ASP A 109 18.11 7.93 -6.90
C ASP A 109 19.27 6.95 -6.67
N PHE A 110 19.25 6.19 -5.56
CA PHE A 110 20.23 5.14 -5.29
C PHE A 110 20.29 4.12 -6.43
N ARG A 111 19.14 3.65 -6.91
CA ARG A 111 19.07 2.69 -8.02
C ARG A 111 19.62 3.28 -9.31
N GLN A 112 19.27 4.51 -9.65
CA GLN A 112 19.75 5.18 -10.88
C GLN A 112 21.25 5.41 -10.83
N GLU A 113 21.76 5.91 -9.72
CA GLU A 113 23.18 6.23 -9.56
C GLU A 113 24.08 5.01 -9.62
N HIS A 114 23.59 3.87 -9.07
CA HIS A 114 24.36 2.63 -8.95
C HIS A 114 23.90 1.53 -9.90
N LEU A 115 23.21 1.89 -11.00
CA LEU A 115 22.56 0.94 -11.91
C LEU A 115 23.50 -0.15 -12.43
N ALA A 116 24.74 0.21 -12.83
CA ALA A 116 25.71 -0.73 -13.37
C ALA A 116 26.18 -1.74 -12.29
N SER A 117 26.58 -1.24 -11.11
CA SER A 117 27.03 -2.08 -9.99
C SER A 117 25.88 -2.96 -9.48
N LEU A 118 24.66 -2.42 -9.37
CA LEU A 118 23.47 -3.19 -9.00
C LEU A 118 23.19 -4.31 -9.99
N SER A 119 23.29 -4.08 -11.31
CA SER A 119 23.07 -5.12 -12.31
C SER A 119 24.01 -6.31 -12.10
N GLN A 120 25.28 -6.07 -11.82
CA GLN A 120 26.26 -7.12 -11.54
C GLN A 120 25.96 -7.85 -10.22
N LEU A 121 25.65 -7.13 -9.16
CA LEU A 121 25.29 -7.69 -7.86
C LEU A 121 24.06 -8.58 -7.93
N PHE A 122 23.02 -8.15 -8.66
CA PHE A 122 21.81 -8.96 -8.87
C PHE A 122 22.11 -10.29 -9.58
N VAL A 123 22.95 -10.28 -10.61
CA VAL A 123 23.37 -11.51 -11.28
C VAL A 123 24.08 -12.44 -10.30
N GLN A 124 24.97 -11.91 -9.43
CA GLN A 124 25.65 -12.71 -8.41
C GLN A 124 24.66 -13.32 -7.41
N VAL A 125 23.71 -12.53 -6.92
CA VAL A 125 22.68 -13.01 -5.97
C VAL A 125 21.82 -14.10 -6.60
N LEU A 126 21.35 -13.90 -7.81
CA LEU A 126 20.54 -14.91 -8.51
C LEU A 126 21.31 -16.24 -8.71
N ARG A 127 22.61 -16.17 -9.01
CA ARG A 127 23.48 -17.35 -9.08
C ARG A 127 23.61 -18.05 -7.73
N LEU A 128 23.75 -17.30 -6.64
CA LEU A 128 23.80 -17.86 -5.28
C LEU A 128 22.46 -18.51 -4.90
N CYS A 129 21.34 -17.84 -5.20
CA CYS A 129 20.01 -18.39 -4.99
C CYS A 129 19.78 -19.71 -5.77
N GLN A 130 20.26 -19.78 -7.00
CA GLN A 130 20.21 -21.01 -7.80
C GLN A 130 21.02 -22.17 -7.16
N ARG A 131 22.25 -21.88 -6.74
CA ARG A 131 23.11 -22.87 -6.07
C ARG A 131 22.53 -23.37 -4.76
N ALA A 132 21.88 -22.47 -4.00
CA ALA A 132 21.20 -22.79 -2.75
C ALA A 132 19.85 -23.52 -2.95
N GLY A 133 19.37 -23.68 -4.21
CA GLY A 133 18.09 -24.31 -4.50
C GLY A 133 16.87 -23.50 -4.05
N LEU A 134 17.07 -22.25 -3.65
CA LEU A 134 16.03 -21.36 -3.10
C LEU A 134 15.19 -20.69 -4.19
N VAL A 135 15.73 -20.54 -5.39
CA VAL A 135 15.02 -20.02 -6.56
C VAL A 135 14.96 -21.13 -7.59
N LYS A 136 13.81 -21.72 -7.73
CA LYS A 136 13.46 -22.36 -9.00
C LYS A 136 13.18 -21.20 -9.95
N LEU A 137 14.15 -20.86 -10.81
CA LEU A 137 13.94 -19.91 -11.90
C LEU A 137 12.82 -20.43 -12.80
N GLY A 138 11.62 -20.07 -12.45
CA GLY A 138 10.42 -20.50 -13.10
C GLY A 138 9.38 -19.42 -13.22
N HIS A 139 9.46 -18.39 -12.41
CA HIS A 139 8.46 -17.34 -12.37
C HIS A 139 9.07 -16.02 -11.85
N VAL A 140 9.81 -15.32 -12.68
CA VAL A 140 9.91 -13.88 -12.55
C VAL A 140 8.68 -13.34 -13.28
N ALA A 141 7.64 -12.98 -12.53
CA ALA A 141 6.45 -12.36 -13.11
C ALA A 141 6.77 -10.89 -13.40
N LEU A 142 7.28 -10.62 -14.57
CA LEU A 142 7.15 -9.34 -15.23
C LEU A 142 5.74 -9.31 -15.80
N ASP A 143 4.87 -8.54 -15.14
CA ASP A 143 3.54 -8.16 -15.62
C ASP A 143 2.79 -9.25 -16.43
N GLY A 144 2.41 -10.34 -15.75
CA GLY A 144 1.52 -11.37 -16.30
C GLY A 144 2.14 -12.36 -17.27
N THR A 145 3.40 -12.23 -17.68
CA THR A 145 4.05 -13.15 -18.60
C THR A 145 4.71 -14.30 -17.83
N LYS A 146 4.07 -15.46 -17.83
CA LYS A 146 4.60 -16.68 -17.24
C LYS A 146 5.72 -17.27 -18.12
N VAL A 147 6.98 -17.04 -17.76
CA VAL A 147 8.11 -17.76 -18.39
C VAL A 147 8.30 -19.08 -17.66
N LYS A 148 7.97 -20.19 -18.31
CA LYS A 148 8.23 -21.55 -17.80
C LYS A 148 9.71 -21.87 -17.97
N ALA A 149 10.47 -21.88 -16.88
CA ALA A 149 11.80 -22.48 -16.88
C ALA A 149 11.69 -23.98 -16.54
N ASN A 150 12.13 -24.81 -17.46
CA ASN A 150 12.13 -26.27 -17.35
C ASN A 150 13.41 -26.70 -16.60
N ALA A 151 13.35 -26.83 -15.27
CA ALA A 151 14.46 -27.29 -14.47
C ALA A 151 14.42 -28.82 -14.32
N SER A 152 15.13 -29.53 -15.17
CA SER A 152 15.44 -30.94 -14.99
C SER A 152 16.64 -31.08 -14.04
N LYS A 153 16.48 -31.92 -13.01
CA LYS A 153 17.40 -32.10 -11.86
C LYS A 153 18.78 -32.70 -12.17
N HIS A 154 19.09 -33.11 -13.44
CA HIS A 154 20.29 -33.87 -13.81
C HIS A 154 20.84 -33.57 -15.21
N LYS A 155 21.03 -32.31 -15.59
CA LYS A 155 21.80 -32.01 -16.79
C LYS A 155 23.02 -31.18 -16.45
N ALA A 156 24.21 -31.82 -16.55
CA ALA A 156 25.46 -31.09 -16.66
C ALA A 156 25.34 -30.08 -17.80
N MET A 157 25.54 -28.81 -17.52
CA MET A 157 25.49 -27.74 -18.52
C MET A 157 26.85 -27.63 -19.18
N SER A 158 26.93 -27.66 -20.52
CA SER A 158 28.18 -27.37 -21.20
C SER A 158 28.62 -25.93 -20.98
N TYR A 159 29.90 -25.62 -21.09
CA TYR A 159 30.46 -24.28 -20.91
C TYR A 159 29.75 -23.22 -21.79
N GLU A 160 29.45 -23.59 -23.03
CA GLU A 160 28.71 -22.73 -23.97
C GLU A 160 27.29 -22.38 -23.47
N ARG A 161 26.55 -23.40 -22.99
CA ARG A 161 25.22 -23.21 -22.40
C ARG A 161 25.26 -22.40 -21.10
N MET A 162 26.35 -22.48 -20.32
CA MET A 162 26.54 -21.64 -19.15
C MET A 162 26.68 -20.16 -19.56
N GLY A 163 27.42 -19.88 -20.62
CA GLY A 163 27.57 -18.51 -21.16
C GLY A 163 26.27 -17.95 -21.73
N GLU A 164 25.47 -18.76 -22.41
CA GLU A 164 24.14 -18.35 -22.88
C GLU A 164 23.17 -18.06 -21.73
N ALA A 165 23.16 -18.92 -20.71
CA ALA A 165 22.33 -18.73 -19.52
C ALA A 165 22.73 -17.47 -18.74
N GLU A 166 24.02 -17.16 -18.71
CA GLU A 166 24.56 -15.97 -18.07
C GLU A 166 24.13 -14.68 -18.79
N LYS A 167 24.27 -14.64 -20.11
CA LYS A 167 23.80 -13.50 -20.93
C LYS A 167 22.30 -13.28 -20.78
N LYS A 168 21.53 -14.35 -20.80
CA LYS A 168 20.09 -14.28 -20.62
C LYS A 168 19.71 -13.72 -19.25
N LEU A 169 20.42 -14.13 -18.19
CA LEU A 169 20.21 -13.62 -16.84
C LEU A 169 20.55 -12.13 -16.74
N GLU A 170 21.62 -11.68 -17.39
CA GLU A 170 21.97 -10.26 -17.46
C GLU A 170 20.90 -9.43 -18.19
N GLU A 171 20.33 -9.96 -19.28
CA GLU A 171 19.23 -9.31 -19.99
C GLU A 171 17.97 -9.24 -19.13
N GLU A 172 17.61 -10.29 -18.42
CA GLU A 172 16.48 -10.32 -17.50
C GLU A 172 16.65 -9.30 -16.34
N VAL A 173 17.86 -9.20 -15.78
CA VAL A 173 18.16 -8.20 -14.74
C VAL A 173 18.06 -6.77 -15.29
N LYS A 174 18.61 -6.50 -16.47
CA LYS A 174 18.48 -5.19 -17.13
C LYS A 174 17.02 -4.82 -17.38
N ALA A 175 16.23 -5.76 -17.86
CA ALA A 175 14.80 -5.56 -18.08
C ALA A 175 14.06 -5.24 -16.78
N LEU A 176 14.36 -5.95 -15.68
CA LEU A 176 13.77 -5.72 -14.37
C LEU A 176 14.09 -4.31 -13.85
N LEU A 177 15.34 -3.89 -13.95
CA LEU A 177 15.77 -2.56 -13.49
C LEU A 177 15.16 -1.44 -14.35
N ALA A 178 15.03 -1.65 -15.67
CA ALA A 178 14.36 -0.71 -16.57
C ALA A 178 12.87 -0.59 -16.26
N GLU A 179 12.19 -1.70 -15.97
CA GLU A 179 10.79 -1.71 -15.56
C GLU A 179 10.57 -0.97 -14.25
N ALA A 180 11.44 -1.18 -13.26
CA ALA A 180 11.38 -0.44 -12.01
C ALA A 180 11.51 1.08 -12.22
N ALA A 181 12.41 1.52 -13.11
CA ALA A 181 12.55 2.94 -13.45
C ALA A 181 11.31 3.49 -14.18
N ARG A 182 10.69 2.69 -15.07
CA ARG A 182 9.45 3.05 -15.75
C ARG A 182 8.30 3.25 -14.78
N VAL A 183 8.13 2.31 -13.86
CA VAL A 183 7.08 2.39 -12.82
C VAL A 183 7.25 3.66 -11.98
N ASP A 184 8.45 3.98 -11.54
CA ASP A 184 8.70 5.20 -10.77
C ASP A 184 8.38 6.47 -11.57
N ALA A 185 8.75 6.51 -12.86
CA ALA A 185 8.45 7.66 -13.72
C ALA A 185 6.93 7.83 -13.95
N GLU A 186 6.18 6.75 -14.10
CA GLU A 186 4.72 6.77 -14.21
C GLU A 186 4.06 7.25 -12.92
N GLU A 187 4.53 6.75 -11.76
CA GLU A 187 4.03 7.16 -10.44
C GLU A 187 4.39 8.62 -10.13
N ASP A 188 5.57 9.10 -10.54
CA ASP A 188 5.95 10.51 -10.45
C ASP A 188 5.05 11.42 -11.29
N GLY A 189 4.67 10.97 -12.49
CA GLY A 189 3.71 11.67 -13.33
C GLY A 189 2.31 11.74 -12.74
N LYS A 190 1.90 10.71 -12.00
CA LYS A 190 0.56 10.60 -11.43
C LYS A 190 0.41 11.32 -10.09
N TYR A 191 1.38 11.18 -9.20
CA TYR A 191 1.27 11.67 -7.82
C TYR A 191 2.12 12.91 -7.56
N GLY A 192 3.08 13.20 -8.42
CA GLY A 192 4.09 14.23 -8.25
C GLY A 192 5.37 13.70 -7.59
N LYS A 193 6.49 14.27 -7.97
CA LYS A 193 7.80 13.90 -7.41
C LYS A 193 7.81 14.20 -5.91
N GLY A 194 8.27 13.27 -5.10
CA GLY A 194 8.36 13.40 -3.64
C GLY A 194 7.05 13.11 -2.87
N LYS A 195 5.97 12.66 -3.55
CA LYS A 195 4.73 12.22 -2.90
C LYS A 195 4.55 10.72 -3.05
N ARG A 196 4.11 10.03 -1.99
CA ARG A 196 3.88 8.57 -2.01
C ARG A 196 2.61 8.17 -2.76
N GLY A 197 1.63 9.10 -2.86
CA GLY A 197 0.33 8.87 -3.48
C GLY A 197 -0.71 8.19 -2.56
N ASP A 198 -0.35 7.91 -1.32
CA ASP A 198 -1.22 7.39 -0.26
C ASP A 198 -1.32 8.33 0.93
N GLU A 199 -0.79 9.54 0.80
CA GLU A 199 -0.89 10.56 1.82
C GLU A 199 -2.36 10.91 2.08
N LEU A 200 -2.71 11.02 3.35
CA LEU A 200 -4.00 11.56 3.73
C LEU A 200 -4.09 13.03 3.26
N PRO A 201 -5.23 13.47 2.73
CA PRO A 201 -5.45 14.88 2.47
C PRO A 201 -5.01 15.72 3.67
N GLU A 202 -4.36 16.86 3.43
CA GLU A 202 -3.75 17.66 4.49
C GLU A 202 -4.74 18.01 5.61
N GLU A 203 -6.02 18.19 5.26
CA GLU A 203 -7.12 18.43 6.20
C GLU A 203 -7.40 17.26 7.14
N LEU A 204 -7.07 16.01 6.72
CA LEU A 204 -7.23 14.81 7.52
C LEU A 204 -5.93 14.36 8.21
N ALA A 205 -4.80 14.97 7.85
CA ALA A 205 -3.50 14.59 8.40
C ALA A 205 -3.40 14.91 9.91
N ARG A 206 -4.03 15.99 10.36
CA ARG A 206 -4.07 16.35 11.77
C ARG A 206 -5.33 15.77 12.43
N ARG A 207 -5.15 15.06 13.54
CA ARG A 207 -6.22 14.36 14.26
C ARG A 207 -7.38 15.33 14.66
N GLU A 208 -7.06 16.53 15.13
CA GLU A 208 -8.03 17.53 15.55
C GLU A 208 -8.87 18.04 14.37
N ARG A 209 -8.23 18.36 13.23
CA ARG A 209 -8.93 18.75 12.02
C ARG A 209 -9.78 17.62 11.45
N ARG A 210 -9.31 16.37 11.58
CA ARG A 210 -10.07 15.20 11.18
C ARG A 210 -11.35 15.05 11.95
N LEU A 211 -11.31 15.21 13.27
CA LEU A 211 -12.50 15.13 14.13
C LEU A 211 -13.48 16.27 13.83
N ALA A 212 -12.98 17.49 13.62
CA ALA A 212 -13.82 18.63 13.23
C ALA A 212 -14.54 18.38 11.90
N LYS A 213 -13.83 17.93 10.87
CA LYS A 213 -14.41 17.60 9.55
C LYS A 213 -15.44 16.47 9.62
N ILE A 214 -15.19 15.43 10.41
CA ILE A 214 -16.17 14.37 10.65
C ILE A 214 -17.41 14.93 11.34
N GLY A 215 -17.23 15.80 12.34
CA GLY A 215 -18.32 16.48 13.04
C GLY A 215 -19.16 17.36 12.10
N GLU A 216 -18.52 18.19 11.26
CA GLU A 216 -19.18 19.01 10.26
C GLU A 216 -19.97 18.17 9.25
N ALA A 217 -19.38 17.10 8.72
CA ALA A 217 -20.05 16.21 7.77
C ALA A 217 -21.26 15.51 8.39
N LYS A 218 -21.15 15.07 9.65
CA LYS A 218 -22.25 14.46 10.39
C LYS A 218 -23.38 15.45 10.64
N ALA A 219 -23.06 16.66 11.10
CA ALA A 219 -24.04 17.74 11.33
C ALA A 219 -24.79 18.11 10.05
N ALA A 220 -24.07 18.20 8.92
CA ALA A 220 -24.68 18.50 7.63
C ALA A 220 -25.64 17.38 7.14
N LEU A 221 -25.29 16.10 7.32
CA LEU A 221 -26.18 14.97 7.02
C LEU A 221 -27.42 14.97 7.91
N GLU A 222 -27.28 15.32 9.19
CA GLU A 222 -28.39 15.44 10.12
C GLU A 222 -29.34 16.61 9.74
N GLU A 223 -28.78 17.74 9.28
CA GLU A 223 -29.57 18.87 8.80
C GLU A 223 -30.32 18.53 7.52
N GLU A 224 -29.67 17.90 6.53
CA GLU A 224 -30.32 17.41 5.30
C GLU A 224 -31.49 16.44 5.61
N ALA A 225 -31.28 15.56 6.58
CA ALA A 225 -32.33 14.62 7.01
C ALA A 225 -33.52 15.36 7.66
N ARG A 226 -33.25 16.38 8.47
CA ARG A 226 -34.29 17.23 9.10
C ARG A 226 -35.06 18.04 8.06
N GLU A 227 -34.37 18.64 7.10
CA GLU A 227 -35.01 19.37 6.00
C GLU A 227 -35.90 18.48 5.13
N ALA A 228 -35.38 17.28 4.80
CA ALA A 228 -36.18 16.29 4.06
C ALA A 228 -37.42 15.84 4.83
N ALA A 229 -37.32 15.68 6.16
CA ALA A 229 -38.44 15.35 7.02
C ALA A 229 -39.46 16.50 7.12
N LYS A 230 -38.99 17.77 7.23
CA LYS A 230 -39.89 18.95 7.19
C LYS A 230 -40.66 19.05 5.89
N LYS A 231 -40.00 18.82 4.73
CA LYS A 231 -40.68 18.78 3.42
C LYS A 231 -41.75 17.70 3.35
N LYS A 232 -41.41 16.47 3.81
CA LYS A 232 -42.39 15.38 3.89
C LYS A 232 -43.53 15.67 4.84
N GLN A 233 -43.28 16.32 5.96
CA GLN A 233 -44.34 16.75 6.90
C GLN A 233 -45.29 17.75 6.24
N ALA A 234 -44.75 18.79 5.57
CA ALA A 234 -45.56 19.75 4.85
C ALA A 234 -46.42 19.12 3.76
N GLU A 235 -45.89 18.13 3.02
CA GLU A 235 -46.65 17.38 2.03
C GLU A 235 -47.80 16.54 2.65
N VAL A 236 -47.51 15.92 3.81
CA VAL A 236 -48.51 15.14 4.55
C VAL A 236 -49.61 16.06 5.10
N GLU A 237 -49.24 17.22 5.67
CA GLU A 237 -50.20 18.21 6.14
C GLU A 237 -51.10 18.74 4.98
N ALA A 238 -50.49 19.03 3.83
CA ALA A 238 -51.25 19.44 2.65
C ALA A 238 -52.26 18.37 2.22
N LYS A 239 -51.85 17.08 2.19
CA LYS A 239 -52.77 15.94 1.88
C LYS A 239 -53.84 15.74 2.93
N LEU A 240 -53.56 16.00 4.19
CA LEU A 240 -54.55 15.92 5.27
C LEU A 240 -55.62 17.03 5.10
N ARG A 241 -55.19 18.30 4.86
CA ARG A 241 -56.12 19.38 4.57
C ARG A 241 -56.99 19.16 3.35
N GLU A 242 -56.39 18.60 2.31
CA GLU A 242 -57.18 18.23 1.09
C GLU A 242 -58.17 17.11 1.37
N ARG A 243 -57.79 16.12 2.17
CA ARG A 243 -58.67 15.04 2.61
C ARG A 243 -59.81 15.56 3.49
N GLU A 244 -59.54 16.47 4.42
CA GLU A 244 -60.55 17.09 5.24
C GLU A 244 -61.61 17.86 4.39
N LYS A 245 -61.17 18.66 3.42
CA LYS A 245 -62.06 19.34 2.47
C LYS A 245 -62.95 18.36 1.70
N GLN A 246 -62.37 17.24 1.20
CA GLN A 246 -63.11 16.22 0.48
C GLN A 246 -64.12 15.46 1.37
N GLU A 247 -63.80 15.29 2.67
CA GLU A 247 -64.70 14.68 3.65
C GLU A 247 -65.85 15.64 4.00
N GLU A 248 -65.61 16.95 4.11
CA GLU A 248 -66.65 18.00 4.29
C GLU A 248 -67.58 18.06 3.08
N GLU A 249 -67.02 18.09 1.85
CA GLU A 249 -67.84 18.15 0.63
C GLU A 249 -68.73 16.91 0.42
N ARG A 250 -68.27 15.75 0.83
CA ARG A 250 -68.99 14.48 0.66
C ARG A 250 -69.88 14.09 1.84
N GLY A 251 -69.77 14.81 2.96
CA GLY A 251 -70.55 14.51 4.16
C GLY A 251 -70.28 13.15 4.80
N ARG A 252 -69.18 12.52 4.43
CA ARG A 252 -68.74 11.22 5.01
C ARG A 252 -67.21 11.08 5.02
N LYS A 253 -66.70 10.36 6.02
CA LYS A 253 -65.28 10.03 6.12
C LYS A 253 -64.78 9.20 4.96
N LEU A 254 -63.62 9.55 4.41
CA LEU A 254 -62.92 8.79 3.39
C LEU A 254 -62.29 7.52 4.00
N GLY A 255 -62.44 6.39 3.33
CA GLY A 255 -61.83 5.14 3.75
C GLY A 255 -60.30 5.19 3.63
N GLY A 256 -59.63 4.36 4.43
CA GLY A 256 -58.17 4.23 4.43
C GLY A 256 -57.50 4.99 5.61
N ARG A 257 -56.28 4.54 5.96
CA ARG A 257 -55.48 5.12 7.05
C ARG A 257 -55.00 6.51 6.64
N PRO A 258 -55.14 7.52 7.50
CA PRO A 258 -54.62 8.87 7.19
C PRO A 258 -53.11 8.83 7.06
N PRO A 259 -52.51 9.65 6.19
CA PRO A 259 -51.09 9.74 6.05
C PRO A 259 -50.44 10.23 7.37
N GLN A 260 -49.33 9.64 7.76
CA GLN A 260 -48.57 10.02 8.96
C GLN A 260 -47.19 10.47 8.56
N ALA A 261 -46.74 11.56 9.11
CA ALA A 261 -45.35 12.03 8.98
C ALA A 261 -44.54 11.71 10.25
N SER A 262 -43.27 11.42 10.07
CA SER A 262 -42.35 11.31 11.17
C SER A 262 -41.97 12.72 11.70
N ASP A 263 -41.68 12.80 12.99
CA ASP A 263 -41.24 14.03 13.63
C ASP A 263 -39.88 14.50 13.04
N PRO A 264 -39.81 15.71 12.48
CA PRO A 264 -38.56 16.24 11.90
C PRO A 264 -37.42 16.38 12.91
N GLU A 265 -37.71 16.59 14.19
CA GLU A 265 -36.67 16.73 15.22
C GLU A 265 -35.99 15.40 15.54
N GLN A 266 -36.67 14.29 15.27
CA GLN A 266 -36.13 12.93 15.49
C GLN A 266 -35.60 12.30 14.20
N ALA A 267 -35.63 13.01 13.07
CA ALA A 267 -35.14 12.53 11.80
C ALA A 267 -33.63 12.31 11.84
N LYS A 268 -33.19 11.09 11.51
CA LYS A 268 -31.80 10.72 11.40
C LYS A 268 -31.46 10.37 9.95
N PRO A 269 -30.23 10.63 9.51
CA PRO A 269 -29.75 10.16 8.20
C PRO A 269 -29.88 8.67 8.07
N GLU A 270 -30.06 8.18 6.85
CA GLU A 270 -30.00 6.73 6.59
C GLU A 270 -28.59 6.18 6.97
N PRO A 271 -28.51 4.93 7.48
CA PRO A 271 -27.24 4.34 7.89
C PRO A 271 -26.19 4.27 6.77
N LYS A 272 -26.62 4.31 5.51
CA LYS A 272 -25.76 4.28 4.31
C LYS A 272 -25.53 5.67 3.70
N ALA A 273 -26.05 6.75 4.31
CA ALA A 273 -25.83 8.10 3.82
C ALA A 273 -24.34 8.45 3.87
N GLN A 274 -23.80 8.94 2.75
CA GLN A 274 -22.39 9.27 2.58
C GLN A 274 -22.24 10.74 2.19
N ARG A 275 -21.14 11.37 2.66
CA ARG A 275 -20.74 12.71 2.26
C ARG A 275 -19.24 12.76 2.02
N ASN A 276 -18.84 13.34 0.91
CA ASN A 276 -17.44 13.54 0.60
C ASN A 276 -16.87 14.70 1.42
N PHE A 277 -15.64 14.53 1.99
CA PHE A 277 -14.98 15.55 2.81
C PHE A 277 -14.31 16.65 1.97
N THR A 278 -14.06 16.43 0.70
CA THR A 278 -13.40 17.37 -0.22
C THR A 278 -14.37 18.07 -1.16
N ASP A 279 -15.47 17.42 -1.51
CA ASP A 279 -16.49 17.94 -2.41
C ASP A 279 -17.88 17.58 -1.86
N SER A 280 -18.56 18.56 -1.29
CA SER A 280 -19.88 18.39 -0.67
C SER A 280 -20.97 17.95 -1.63
N ASP A 281 -20.79 18.21 -2.93
CA ASP A 281 -21.77 17.94 -3.97
C ASP A 281 -21.54 16.61 -4.67
N SER A 282 -20.37 16.01 -4.48
CA SER A 282 -20.04 14.68 -5.00
C SER A 282 -20.68 13.59 -4.15
N ARG A 283 -21.67 12.90 -4.74
CA ARG A 283 -22.28 11.70 -4.16
C ARG A 283 -21.69 10.48 -4.87
N ILE A 284 -21.13 9.57 -4.09
CA ILE A 284 -20.59 8.29 -4.59
C ILE A 284 -21.74 7.27 -4.65
#